data_1c14eace85a2792a263a8de5d747d88e
#
_entry.id   1c14eace85a2792a263a8de5d747d88e
#
_cell.length_a   1.000
_cell.length_b   1.000
_cell.length_c   1.000
_cell.angle_alpha   90.00
_cell.angle_beta   90.00
_cell.angle_gamma   90.00
#
_symmetry.space_group_name_H-M   'P 1'
#
loop_
_entity.id
_entity.type
_entity.pdbx_description
1 polymer ?
#
loop_
_entity_poly.entity_id
_entity_poly.type
_entity_poly.pdbx_seq_one_letter_code
_entity_poly.pdbx_strand_id
1 'polypeptide(L)'
;PYKSIEGIDNVDKIVNVDQSPIGRSPRSNPATYTGVFSDIRNLFVDLPESKVRGYKPGRFSFNVSGGRCETCKGNGYKTIEMNFLPDVLVPCEECHGKRYNRETLEVRFRGKSIADILDMTINMAVEFFENIPSILSKVKVLQDVGLGYIKLGQPSTTLSGGERYGQDALRVGRADDRSSFRRYTGLVGRPE
;
A
#
# COMPACT_ATOMS: atom_id res chain seq x y z
N PRO A 1 36.18 -13.04 4.33
CA PRO A 1 36.38 -11.76 5.04
C PRO A 1 37.49 -10.98 4.36
N TYR A 2 37.20 -9.76 3.91
CA TYR A 2 38.16 -8.81 3.33
C TYR A 2 38.78 -7.97 4.46
N LYS A 3 40.03 -7.56 4.30
CA LYS A 3 40.76 -6.78 5.31
C LYS A 3 40.53 -5.28 5.17
N SER A 4 40.23 -4.79 3.99
CA SER A 4 39.95 -3.38 3.70
C SER A 4 39.14 -3.26 2.42
N ILE A 5 38.41 -2.17 2.29
CA ILE A 5 37.69 -1.76 1.08
C ILE A 5 38.22 -0.37 0.73
N GLU A 6 38.74 -0.20 -0.49
CA GLU A 6 39.19 1.08 -1.01
C GLU A 6 38.14 1.69 -1.93
N GLY A 7 38.07 3.03 -1.96
CA GLY A 7 37.12 3.75 -2.82
C GLY A 7 35.70 3.92 -2.24
N ILE A 8 35.51 3.69 -0.96
CA ILE A 8 34.21 3.92 -0.28
C ILE A 8 33.75 5.38 -0.42
N ASP A 9 34.69 6.32 -0.44
CA ASP A 9 34.40 7.75 -0.58
C ASP A 9 33.78 8.13 -1.94
N ASN A 10 33.83 7.22 -2.93
CA ASN A 10 33.19 7.39 -4.25
C ASN A 10 31.77 6.80 -4.27
N VAL A 11 31.26 6.30 -3.16
CA VAL A 11 29.93 5.68 -3.03
C VAL A 11 29.02 6.60 -2.23
N ASP A 12 28.09 7.27 -2.89
CA ASP A 12 27.14 8.17 -2.23
C ASP A 12 26.19 7.44 -1.28
N LYS A 13 25.77 6.21 -1.62
CA LYS A 13 24.80 5.46 -0.84
C LYS A 13 24.88 3.95 -1.12
N ILE A 14 24.87 3.18 -0.07
CA ILE A 14 24.69 1.72 -0.14
C ILE A 14 23.24 1.39 0.22
N VAL A 15 22.58 0.64 -0.65
CA VAL A 15 21.23 0.14 -0.42
C VAL A 15 21.30 -1.36 -0.30
N ASN A 16 20.94 -1.84 0.88
CA ASN A 16 20.80 -3.26 1.11
C ASN A 16 19.36 -3.68 0.71
N VAL A 17 19.25 -4.49 -0.32
CA VAL A 17 17.98 -5.06 -0.78
C VAL A 17 17.97 -6.51 -0.36
N ASP A 18 17.03 -6.88 0.50
CA ASP A 18 16.82 -8.25 0.93
C ASP A 18 15.42 -8.75 0.51
N GLN A 19 15.18 -10.06 0.61
CA GLN A 19 13.88 -10.67 0.30
C GLN A 19 12.98 -10.81 1.54
N SER A 20 13.26 -10.05 2.60
CA SER A 20 12.42 -10.10 3.79
C SER A 20 11.01 -9.58 3.49
N PRO A 21 10.00 -10.17 4.13
CA PRO A 21 8.62 -9.74 3.92
C PRO A 21 8.44 -8.27 4.33
N ILE A 22 7.84 -7.46 3.45
CA ILE A 22 7.50 -6.02 3.69
C ILE A 22 6.52 -5.83 4.85
N GLY A 23 6.06 -6.88 5.42
CA GLY A 23 5.19 -6.92 6.60
C GLY A 23 4.65 -8.31 6.79
N ARG A 24 4.49 -8.67 8.05
CA ARG A 24 3.97 -9.99 8.45
C ARG A 24 2.46 -9.97 8.71
N SER A 25 1.84 -8.81 8.55
CA SER A 25 0.43 -8.59 8.87
C SER A 25 -0.42 -8.41 7.60
N PRO A 26 -1.65 -8.94 7.55
CA PRO A 26 -2.61 -8.67 6.47
C PRO A 26 -2.95 -7.18 6.30
N ARG A 27 -2.56 -6.33 7.26
CA ARG A 27 -2.75 -4.87 7.22
C ARG A 27 -1.67 -4.15 6.44
N SER A 28 -0.51 -4.79 6.23
CA SER A 28 0.56 -4.25 5.39
C SER A 28 0.15 -4.39 3.94
N ASN A 29 0.19 -3.29 3.19
CA ASN A 29 -0.19 -3.25 1.78
C ASN A 29 0.59 -2.14 1.05
N PRO A 30 0.59 -2.10 -0.29
CA PRO A 30 1.29 -1.09 -1.07
C PRO A 30 0.97 0.34 -0.66
N ALA A 31 -0.30 0.65 -0.39
CA ALA A 31 -0.71 2.00 -0.01
C ALA A 31 -0.14 2.45 1.34
N THR A 32 -0.05 1.55 2.33
CA THR A 32 0.54 1.86 3.64
C THR A 32 2.05 1.96 3.56
N TYR A 33 2.68 1.11 2.79
CA TYR A 33 4.12 1.05 2.65
C TYR A 33 4.71 2.29 1.98
N THR A 34 4.09 2.75 0.89
CA THR A 34 4.50 3.97 0.19
C THR A 34 4.10 5.25 0.91
N GLY A 35 3.25 5.13 1.93
CA GLY A 35 2.69 6.27 2.65
C GLY A 35 1.60 7.02 1.88
N VAL A 36 1.21 6.58 0.68
CA VAL A 36 0.13 7.20 -0.10
C VAL A 36 -1.21 7.11 0.62
N PHE A 37 -1.40 6.10 1.46
CA PHE A 37 -2.62 5.95 2.23
C PHE A 37 -2.87 7.11 3.21
N SER A 38 -1.83 7.77 3.69
CA SER A 38 -1.98 8.97 4.53
C SER A 38 -2.56 10.14 3.74
N ASP A 39 -2.11 10.34 2.50
CA ASP A 39 -2.63 11.39 1.63
C ASP A 39 -4.09 11.11 1.22
N ILE A 40 -4.41 9.84 0.92
CA ILE A 40 -5.78 9.41 0.63
C ILE A 40 -6.69 9.68 1.83
N ARG A 41 -6.28 9.37 3.06
CA ARG A 41 -7.08 9.66 4.25
C ARG A 41 -7.32 11.15 4.44
N ASN A 42 -6.29 11.97 4.24
CA ASN A 42 -6.41 13.43 4.33
C ASN A 42 -7.39 13.96 3.28
N LEU A 43 -7.31 13.46 2.04
CA LEU A 43 -8.27 13.78 0.99
C LEU A 43 -9.71 13.49 1.42
N PHE A 44 -9.96 12.34 2.05
CA PHE A 44 -11.31 11.98 2.54
C PHE A 44 -11.78 12.87 3.70
N VAL A 45 -10.88 13.32 4.56
CA VAL A 45 -11.21 14.27 5.64
C VAL A 45 -11.64 15.63 5.08
N ASP A 46 -11.02 16.05 3.98
CA ASP A 46 -11.31 17.35 3.36
C ASP A 46 -12.65 17.39 2.60
N LEU A 47 -13.29 16.25 2.39
CA LEU A 47 -14.59 16.21 1.74
C LEU A 47 -15.67 16.89 2.58
N PRO A 48 -16.63 17.61 1.94
CA PRO A 48 -17.71 18.30 2.63
C PRO A 48 -18.48 17.40 3.60
N GLU A 49 -18.80 16.18 3.18
CA GLU A 49 -19.52 15.20 3.98
C GLU A 49 -18.74 14.81 5.24
N SER A 50 -17.43 14.63 5.15
CA SER A 50 -16.58 14.35 6.30
C SER A 50 -16.51 15.51 7.27
N LYS A 51 -16.45 16.75 6.75
CA LYS A 51 -16.43 17.97 7.56
C LYS A 51 -17.75 18.14 8.34
N VAL A 52 -18.88 17.94 7.69
CA VAL A 52 -20.20 17.98 8.34
C VAL A 52 -20.32 16.95 9.46
N ARG A 53 -19.79 15.75 9.26
CA ARG A 53 -19.81 14.66 10.25
C ARG A 53 -18.68 14.76 11.30
N GLY A 54 -17.79 15.74 11.20
CA GLY A 54 -16.63 15.91 12.09
C GLY A 54 -15.62 14.76 12.03
N TYR A 55 -15.48 14.10 10.89
CA TYR A 55 -14.58 12.97 10.73
C TYR A 55 -13.12 13.42 10.67
N LYS A 56 -12.27 12.74 11.45
CA LYS A 56 -10.82 12.94 11.52
C LYS A 56 -10.08 11.86 10.71
N PRO A 57 -8.78 12.02 10.41
CA PRO A 57 -8.01 11.04 9.63
C PRO A 57 -8.04 9.61 10.20
N GLY A 58 -8.20 9.46 11.53
CA GLY A 58 -8.36 8.17 12.19
C GLY A 58 -9.62 7.41 11.75
N ARG A 59 -10.70 8.12 11.37
CA ARG A 59 -11.92 7.49 10.87
C ARG A 59 -11.70 6.66 9.62
N PHE A 60 -10.81 7.13 8.76
CA PHE A 60 -10.44 6.48 7.50
C PHE A 60 -9.25 5.52 7.64
N SER A 61 -8.86 5.18 8.87
CA SER A 61 -7.81 4.19 9.15
C SER A 61 -8.44 2.85 9.53
N PHE A 62 -8.06 1.78 8.86
CA PHE A 62 -8.47 0.42 9.24
C PHE A 62 -7.68 -0.12 10.46
N ASN A 63 -6.68 0.62 10.96
CA ASN A 63 -5.90 0.24 12.14
C ASN A 63 -6.47 0.81 13.44
N VAL A 64 -7.26 1.88 13.35
CA VAL A 64 -7.81 2.60 14.52
C VAL A 64 -9.30 2.33 14.63
N SER A 65 -9.80 2.19 15.85
CA SER A 65 -11.23 2.06 16.11
C SER A 65 -12.02 3.31 15.69
N GLY A 66 -13.32 3.13 15.47
CA GLY A 66 -14.24 4.21 15.11
C GLY A 66 -14.68 4.18 13.66
N GLY A 67 -13.81 3.90 12.70
CA GLY A 67 -14.19 3.79 11.27
C GLY A 67 -14.00 2.42 10.66
N ARG A 68 -13.20 1.57 11.30
CA ARG A 68 -12.98 0.19 10.85
C ARG A 68 -14.14 -0.72 11.21
N CYS A 69 -14.26 -1.83 10.52
CA CYS A 69 -15.12 -2.93 10.95
C CYS A 69 -14.56 -3.53 12.25
N GLU A 70 -15.35 -3.49 13.33
CA GLU A 70 -14.88 -4.00 14.62
C GLU A 70 -14.91 -5.53 14.69
N THR A 71 -15.74 -6.20 13.90
CA THR A 71 -15.83 -7.67 13.83
C THR A 71 -14.50 -8.28 13.36
N CYS A 72 -13.87 -7.73 12.31
CA CYS A 72 -12.56 -8.18 11.84
C CYS A 72 -11.42 -7.24 12.28
N LYS A 73 -11.70 -6.22 13.09
CA LYS A 73 -10.74 -5.21 13.55
C LYS A 73 -9.94 -4.57 12.41
N GLY A 74 -10.57 -4.40 11.24
CA GLY A 74 -9.96 -3.81 10.05
C GLY A 74 -9.12 -4.75 9.20
N ASN A 75 -9.06 -6.04 9.50
CA ASN A 75 -8.32 -7.01 8.69
C ASN A 75 -9.03 -7.31 7.35
N GLY A 76 -10.36 -7.23 7.32
CA GLY A 76 -11.19 -7.63 6.18
C GLY A 76 -11.46 -9.14 6.15
N TYR A 77 -10.68 -9.92 6.88
CA TYR A 77 -10.75 -11.40 6.92
C TYR A 77 -10.76 -11.87 8.36
N LYS A 78 -11.33 -13.06 8.59
CA LYS A 78 -11.21 -13.83 9.82
C LYS A 78 -10.28 -15.02 9.54
N THR A 79 -9.39 -15.31 10.45
CA THR A 79 -8.57 -16.52 10.40
C THR A 79 -9.33 -17.64 11.10
N ILE A 80 -9.53 -18.75 10.41
CA ILE A 80 -10.04 -20.00 10.98
C ILE A 80 -8.83 -20.87 11.22
N GLU A 81 -8.48 -21.04 12.49
CA GLU A 81 -7.38 -21.92 12.92
C GLU A 81 -7.81 -23.38 12.78
N MET A 82 -7.00 -24.17 12.12
CA MET A 82 -7.21 -25.61 11.95
C MET A 82 -6.06 -26.38 12.62
N ASN A 83 -6.38 -27.29 13.55
CA ASN A 83 -5.40 -27.98 14.38
C ASN A 83 -4.32 -28.76 13.62
N PHE A 84 -4.60 -29.21 12.39
CA PHE A 84 -3.69 -30.06 11.59
C PHE A 84 -3.51 -29.56 10.14
N LEU A 85 -4.15 -28.47 9.75
CA LEU A 85 -4.08 -27.88 8.42
C LEU A 85 -3.67 -26.41 8.52
N PRO A 86 -3.15 -25.81 7.44
CA PRO A 86 -2.88 -24.37 7.41
C PRO A 86 -4.15 -23.57 7.69
N ASP A 87 -3.99 -22.46 8.43
CA ASP A 87 -5.06 -21.55 8.71
C ASP A 87 -5.74 -21.05 7.44
N VAL A 88 -7.07 -20.95 7.46
CA VAL A 88 -7.87 -20.48 6.34
C VAL A 88 -8.32 -19.05 6.60
N LEU A 89 -8.09 -18.17 5.64
CA LEU A 89 -8.57 -16.79 5.65
C LEU A 89 -9.95 -16.72 4.96
N VAL A 90 -10.99 -16.37 5.71
CA VAL A 90 -12.35 -16.22 5.19
C VAL A 90 -12.73 -14.73 5.23
N PRO A 91 -13.34 -14.18 4.15
CA PRO A 91 -13.85 -12.81 4.18
C PRO A 91 -14.76 -12.56 5.39
N CYS A 92 -14.61 -11.40 6.01
CA CYS A 92 -15.46 -11.01 7.15
C CYS A 92 -16.93 -10.90 6.70
N GLU A 93 -17.83 -11.58 7.37
CA GLU A 93 -19.27 -11.60 7.06
C GLU A 93 -19.93 -10.22 7.17
N GLU A 94 -19.45 -9.38 8.09
CA GLU A 94 -19.98 -8.03 8.32
C GLU A 94 -19.56 -7.04 7.24
N CYS A 95 -18.26 -6.94 6.96
CA CYS A 95 -17.73 -5.95 6.01
C CYS A 95 -17.42 -6.52 4.63
N HIS A 96 -17.59 -7.81 4.39
CA HIS A 96 -17.33 -8.48 3.10
C HIS A 96 -15.96 -8.12 2.50
N GLY A 97 -14.92 -8.11 3.35
CA GLY A 97 -13.56 -7.77 2.94
C GLY A 97 -13.25 -6.27 2.89
N LYS A 98 -14.23 -5.38 3.06
CA LYS A 98 -14.05 -3.92 2.90
C LYS A 98 -13.29 -3.24 4.03
N ARG A 99 -13.09 -3.89 5.17
CA ARG A 99 -12.32 -3.42 6.34
C ARG A 99 -12.96 -2.29 7.17
N TYR A 100 -13.97 -1.60 6.66
CA TYR A 100 -14.61 -0.44 7.29
C TYR A 100 -16.06 -0.71 7.65
N ASN A 101 -16.58 0.09 8.56
CA ASN A 101 -17.99 0.10 8.87
C ASN A 101 -18.80 0.85 7.78
N ARG A 102 -20.12 0.62 7.77
CA ARG A 102 -21.02 1.18 6.76
C ARG A 102 -20.95 2.70 6.67
N GLU A 103 -20.95 3.39 7.81
CA GLU A 103 -20.94 4.85 7.87
C GLU A 103 -19.69 5.47 7.22
N THR A 104 -18.51 4.85 7.42
CA THR A 104 -17.26 5.31 6.78
C THR A 104 -17.30 5.09 5.27
N LEU A 105 -17.96 4.02 4.80
CA LEU A 105 -18.09 3.70 3.38
C LEU A 105 -19.10 4.59 2.63
N GLU A 106 -19.96 5.30 3.36
CA GLU A 106 -20.89 6.28 2.77
C GLU A 106 -20.15 7.48 2.20
N VAL A 107 -19.06 7.91 2.83
CA VAL A 107 -18.24 9.01 2.32
C VAL A 107 -17.57 8.61 1.01
N ARG A 108 -17.78 9.41 -0.03
CA ARG A 108 -17.31 9.07 -1.38
C ARG A 108 -16.56 10.24 -2.02
N PHE A 109 -15.44 9.90 -2.62
CA PHE A 109 -14.69 10.80 -3.50
C PHE A 109 -14.86 10.34 -4.95
N ARG A 110 -15.41 11.19 -5.81
CA ARG A 110 -15.74 10.85 -7.22
C ARG A 110 -16.52 9.51 -7.33
N GLY A 111 -17.48 9.30 -6.43
CA GLY A 111 -18.32 8.11 -6.41
C GLY A 111 -17.69 6.86 -5.78
N LYS A 112 -16.43 6.91 -5.36
CA LYS A 112 -15.70 5.78 -4.77
C LYS A 112 -15.52 5.96 -3.26
N SER A 113 -15.82 4.92 -2.48
CA SER A 113 -15.51 4.85 -1.06
C SER A 113 -14.01 4.59 -0.85
N ILE A 114 -13.53 4.76 0.38
CA ILE A 114 -12.13 4.46 0.71
C ILE A 114 -11.79 2.97 0.49
N ALA A 115 -12.74 2.06 0.68
CA ALA A 115 -12.54 0.64 0.40
C ALA A 115 -12.42 0.38 -1.12
N ASP A 116 -13.25 1.04 -1.94
CA ASP A 116 -13.17 0.93 -3.39
C ASP A 116 -11.82 1.43 -3.92
N ILE A 117 -11.26 2.48 -3.32
CA ILE A 117 -9.92 2.98 -3.67
C ILE A 117 -8.83 1.97 -3.32
N LEU A 118 -8.92 1.34 -2.15
CA LEU A 118 -7.96 0.29 -1.78
C LEU A 118 -8.07 -0.95 -2.69
N ASP A 119 -9.24 -1.18 -3.28
CA ASP A 119 -9.45 -2.30 -4.22
C ASP A 119 -9.05 -1.97 -5.67
N MET A 120 -8.75 -0.70 -5.98
CA MET A 120 -8.23 -0.32 -7.30
C MET A 120 -6.83 -0.88 -7.53
N THR A 121 -6.55 -1.28 -8.78
CA THR A 121 -5.17 -1.53 -9.22
C THR A 121 -4.39 -0.22 -9.25
N ILE A 122 -3.07 -0.31 -9.21
CA ILE A 122 -2.20 0.88 -9.29
C ILE A 122 -2.42 1.62 -10.61
N ASN A 123 -2.61 0.91 -11.73
CA ASN A 123 -2.93 1.56 -13.01
C ASN A 123 -4.23 2.38 -12.95
N MET A 124 -5.29 1.80 -12.40
CA MET A 124 -6.56 2.52 -12.20
C MET A 124 -6.41 3.71 -11.25
N ALA A 125 -5.58 3.57 -10.20
CA ALA A 125 -5.35 4.64 -9.25
C ALA A 125 -4.56 5.81 -9.86
N VAL A 126 -3.61 5.56 -10.77
CA VAL A 126 -2.91 6.61 -11.51
C VAL A 126 -3.89 7.45 -12.32
N GLU A 127 -4.80 6.83 -13.05
CA GLU A 127 -5.84 7.53 -13.82
C GLU A 127 -6.83 8.27 -12.90
N PHE A 128 -7.26 7.61 -11.82
CA PHE A 128 -8.25 8.17 -10.89
C PHE A 128 -7.72 9.41 -10.14
N PHE A 129 -6.44 9.43 -9.80
CA PHE A 129 -5.79 10.51 -9.06
C PHE A 129 -4.94 11.45 -9.93
N GLU A 130 -5.16 11.48 -11.25
CA GLU A 130 -4.38 12.31 -12.20
C GLU A 130 -4.28 13.78 -11.80
N ASN A 131 -5.34 14.34 -11.19
CA ASN A 131 -5.42 15.74 -10.78
C ASN A 131 -5.01 15.97 -9.31
N ILE A 132 -4.43 14.98 -8.63
CA ILE A 132 -3.97 15.08 -7.24
C ILE A 132 -2.48 14.75 -7.16
N PRO A 133 -1.60 15.74 -7.36
CA PRO A 133 -0.15 15.52 -7.49
C PRO A 133 0.49 14.78 -6.31
N SER A 134 0.03 15.03 -5.08
CA SER A 134 0.55 14.39 -3.85
C SER A 134 0.33 12.88 -3.84
N ILE A 135 -0.80 12.40 -4.36
CA ILE A 135 -1.12 10.98 -4.47
C ILE A 135 -0.50 10.41 -5.75
N LEU A 136 -0.69 11.11 -6.88
CA LEU A 136 -0.24 10.67 -8.19
C LEU A 136 1.25 10.36 -8.21
N SER A 137 2.10 11.25 -7.64
CA SER A 137 3.55 11.05 -7.63
C SER A 137 3.96 9.75 -6.97
N LYS A 138 3.30 9.35 -5.88
CA LYS A 138 3.58 8.11 -5.15
C LYS A 138 3.05 6.86 -5.86
N VAL A 139 1.85 6.95 -6.44
CA VAL A 139 1.23 5.82 -7.15
C VAL A 139 1.94 5.56 -8.48
N LYS A 140 2.38 6.64 -9.17
CA LYS A 140 3.13 6.52 -10.42
C LYS A 140 4.46 5.80 -10.25
N VAL A 141 5.16 6.01 -9.14
CA VAL A 141 6.39 5.27 -8.83
C VAL A 141 6.13 3.76 -8.75
N LEU A 142 5.00 3.33 -8.18
CA LEU A 142 4.60 1.92 -8.17
C LEU A 142 4.35 1.37 -9.58
N GLN A 143 3.74 2.18 -10.45
CA GLN A 143 3.52 1.83 -11.85
C GLN A 143 4.84 1.71 -12.61
N ASP A 144 5.76 2.67 -12.42
CA ASP A 144 7.05 2.74 -13.10
C ASP A 144 7.96 1.53 -12.76
N VAL A 145 7.82 0.93 -11.58
CA VAL A 145 8.50 -0.33 -11.21
C VAL A 145 7.78 -1.59 -11.69
N GLY A 146 6.73 -1.46 -12.51
CA GLY A 146 6.03 -2.59 -13.10
C GLY A 146 4.93 -3.22 -12.21
N LEU A 147 4.56 -2.58 -11.08
CA LEU A 147 3.54 -3.09 -10.16
C LEU A 147 2.12 -2.57 -10.47
N GLY A 148 1.88 -2.11 -11.71
CA GLY A 148 0.60 -1.52 -12.12
C GLY A 148 -0.63 -2.41 -11.91
N TYR A 149 -0.46 -3.72 -11.92
CA TYR A 149 -1.53 -4.71 -11.83
C TYR A 149 -1.95 -5.06 -10.41
N ILE A 150 -1.12 -4.80 -9.39
CA ILE A 150 -1.48 -5.09 -7.99
C ILE A 150 -2.46 -4.06 -7.45
N LYS A 151 -3.28 -4.46 -6.46
CA LYS A 151 -4.22 -3.54 -5.81
C LYS A 151 -3.52 -2.71 -4.72
N LEU A 152 -3.92 -1.44 -4.54
CA LEU A 152 -3.40 -0.57 -3.49
C LEU A 152 -3.52 -1.17 -2.08
N GLY A 153 -4.65 -1.83 -1.79
CA GLY A 153 -4.92 -2.46 -0.52
C GLY A 153 -4.58 -3.96 -0.45
N GLN A 154 -3.88 -4.51 -1.45
CA GLN A 154 -3.51 -5.92 -1.47
C GLN A 154 -2.61 -6.28 -0.29
N PRO A 155 -2.97 -7.29 0.55
CA PRO A 155 -2.13 -7.69 1.65
C PRO A 155 -0.73 -8.11 1.18
N SER A 156 0.32 -7.63 1.84
CA SER A 156 1.70 -7.97 1.48
C SER A 156 2.01 -9.46 1.59
N THR A 157 1.23 -10.20 2.39
CA THR A 157 1.33 -11.66 2.51
C THR A 157 0.90 -12.41 1.25
N THR A 158 0.12 -11.78 0.37
CA THR A 158 -0.34 -12.35 -0.91
C THR A 158 0.54 -11.98 -2.09
N LEU A 159 1.56 -11.14 -1.88
CA LEU A 159 2.49 -10.73 -2.91
C LEU A 159 3.57 -11.79 -3.13
N SER A 160 3.92 -12.03 -4.39
CA SER A 160 5.06 -12.88 -4.77
C SER A 160 6.40 -12.28 -4.35
N GLY A 161 7.48 -13.08 -4.37
CA GLY A 161 8.83 -12.60 -4.05
C GLY A 161 9.26 -11.43 -4.93
N GLY A 162 9.00 -11.46 -6.25
CA GLY A 162 9.34 -10.40 -7.19
C GLY A 162 8.56 -9.09 -6.95
N GLU A 163 7.28 -9.19 -6.60
CA GLU A 163 6.44 -8.04 -6.26
C GLU A 163 6.90 -7.34 -4.97
N ARG A 164 7.38 -8.12 -4.00
CA ARG A 164 7.99 -7.59 -2.78
C ARG A 164 9.28 -6.82 -3.08
N TYR A 165 10.09 -7.32 -4.01
CA TYR A 165 11.32 -6.68 -4.45
C TYR A 165 11.10 -5.31 -5.09
N GLY A 166 10.07 -5.18 -5.95
CA GLY A 166 9.67 -3.91 -6.53
C GLY A 166 9.28 -2.88 -5.47
N GLN A 167 8.67 -3.31 -4.37
CA GLN A 167 8.31 -2.42 -3.26
C GLN A 167 9.52 -1.97 -2.42
N ASP A 168 10.54 -2.80 -2.26
CA ASP A 168 11.78 -2.41 -1.56
C ASP A 168 12.59 -1.39 -2.35
N ALA A 169 12.59 -1.46 -3.68
CA ALA A 169 13.17 -0.43 -4.54
C ALA A 169 12.56 0.96 -4.30
N LEU A 170 11.28 1.02 -3.88
CA LEU A 170 10.60 2.26 -3.51
C LEU A 170 11.09 2.87 -2.19
N ARG A 171 11.58 2.07 -1.26
CA ARG A 171 12.21 2.55 -0.02
C ARG A 171 13.45 3.39 -0.30
N VAL A 172 14.14 3.03 -1.35
CA VAL A 172 15.36 3.69 -1.82
C VAL A 172 15.04 5.00 -2.53
N GLY A 173 13.99 5.02 -3.36
CA GLY A 173 13.55 6.21 -4.10
C GLY A 173 12.91 7.31 -3.23
N ARG A 174 12.71 7.07 -1.93
CA ARG A 174 12.20 8.08 -0.98
C ARG A 174 13.21 9.18 -0.61
N ALA A 175 14.47 9.00 -0.96
CA ALA A 175 15.52 9.99 -0.81
C ALA A 175 15.82 10.63 -2.17
N ASP A 176 15.12 11.71 -2.46
CA ASP A 176 15.51 12.87 -3.31
C ASP A 176 16.25 12.67 -4.65
N ASP A 177 16.08 11.58 -5.40
CA ASP A 177 16.66 11.62 -6.76
C ASP A 177 15.93 10.76 -7.81
N ARG A 178 15.24 11.47 -8.73
CA ARG A 178 14.69 10.88 -9.97
C ARG A 178 15.76 10.29 -10.89
N SER A 179 17.03 10.62 -10.69
CA SER A 179 18.15 10.13 -11.51
C SER A 179 18.60 8.72 -11.13
N SER A 180 18.44 8.33 -9.87
CA SER A 180 18.80 7.00 -9.37
C SER A 180 17.85 5.91 -9.89
N PHE A 181 16.59 6.26 -10.16
CA PHE A 181 15.55 5.32 -10.54
C PHE A 181 15.72 4.72 -11.95
N ARG A 182 16.27 5.48 -12.90
CA ARG A 182 16.50 5.00 -14.28
C ARG A 182 17.56 3.90 -14.39
N ARG A 183 18.43 3.74 -13.39
CA ARG A 183 19.47 2.69 -13.39
C ARG A 183 18.98 1.33 -12.93
N TYR A 184 17.84 1.26 -12.22
CA TYR A 184 17.30 0.00 -11.71
C TYR A 184 16.32 -0.71 -12.66
N THR A 185 15.68 0.00 -13.57
CA THR A 185 14.76 -0.60 -14.55
C THR A 185 15.44 -1.48 -15.59
N GLY A 186 16.79 -1.42 -15.69
CA GLY A 186 17.58 -2.28 -16.59
C GLY A 186 17.94 -3.66 -16.04
N LEU A 187 17.66 -3.94 -14.75
CA LEU A 187 18.05 -5.18 -14.08
C LEU A 187 16.88 -6.16 -13.83
N VAL A 188 15.65 -5.71 -14.02
CA VAL A 188 14.50 -6.61 -13.99
C VAL A 188 14.29 -7.14 -15.40
N GLY A 189 14.81 -8.35 -15.65
CA GLY A 189 14.59 -9.06 -16.91
C GLY A 189 13.11 -9.15 -17.22
N ARG A 190 12.74 -8.86 -18.46
CA ARG A 190 11.38 -9.09 -18.98
C ARG A 190 11.09 -10.59 -18.80
N PRO A 191 9.93 -10.97 -18.26
CA PRO A 191 9.47 -12.34 -18.39
C PRO A 191 9.20 -12.61 -19.87
N GLU A 192 9.80 -13.67 -20.39
CA GLU A 192 9.45 -14.28 -21.68
C GLU A 192 8.03 -14.86 -21.61
#